data_5c098df8ad4b73ff46f17f3f9d4e4017
#
_entry.id   5c098df8ad4b73ff46f17f3f9d4e4017
#
_cell.length_a   1.000
_cell.length_b   1.000
_cell.length_c   1.000
_cell.angle_alpha   90.00
_cell.angle_beta   90.00
_cell.angle_gamma   90.00
#
_symmetry.space_group_name_H-M   'P 1'
#
loop_
_entity.id
_entity.type
_entity.pdbx_description
1 polymer ?
#
loop_
_entity_poly.entity_id
_entity_poly.type
_entity_poly.pdbx_seq_one_letter_code
_entity_poly.pdbx_strand_id
1 'polypeptide(L)' 'MASRETIREFSGRIVGYLDHESNGDITVKNFSGTILGKYEARSDSTKDFYGKILYYGNMAPALLVLK' A
#
# COMPACT_ATOMS: atom_id res chain seq x y z
N MET A 1 1.76 -4.10 -16.29
CA MET A 1 0.82 -5.13 -15.86
C MET A 1 0.68 -5.10 -14.35
N ALA A 2 -0.55 -5.16 -13.87
CA ALA A 2 -0.81 -5.11 -12.42
C ALA A 2 -0.46 -6.45 -11.78
N SER A 3 0.04 -6.41 -10.55
CA SER A 3 0.34 -7.61 -9.79
C SER A 3 0.07 -7.34 -8.32
N ARG A 4 -0.16 -8.41 -7.56
CA ARG A 4 -0.45 -8.30 -6.13
C ARG A 4 0.68 -8.93 -5.33
N GLU A 5 1.12 -8.20 -4.32
CA GLU A 5 2.11 -8.69 -3.38
C GLU A 5 1.42 -8.91 -2.04
N THR A 6 1.51 -10.14 -1.51
CA THR A 6 0.92 -10.46 -0.21
C THR A 6 1.93 -10.16 0.88
N ILE A 7 1.53 -9.36 1.85
CA ILE A 7 2.41 -9.00 2.97
C ILE A 7 2.02 -9.81 4.18
N ARG A 8 3.01 -10.50 4.76
CA ARG A 8 2.82 -11.36 5.93
C ARG A 8 3.69 -10.88 7.07
N GLU A 9 3.22 -11.07 8.28
CA GLU A 9 4.05 -10.82 9.43
C GLU A 9 4.93 -12.03 9.69
N PHE A 10 5.82 -11.91 10.65
CA PHE A 10 6.81 -12.94 10.96
C PHE A 10 6.18 -14.31 11.22
N SER A 11 4.99 -14.34 11.81
CA SER A 11 4.28 -15.60 12.10
C SER A 11 3.68 -16.25 10.86
N GLY A 12 3.70 -15.57 9.72
CA GLY A 12 3.12 -16.04 8.47
C GLY A 12 1.69 -15.56 8.24
N ARG A 13 1.11 -14.86 9.19
CA ARG A 13 -0.24 -14.34 9.08
C ARG A 13 -0.28 -13.18 8.08
N ILE A 14 -1.28 -13.19 7.21
CA ILE A 14 -1.43 -12.14 6.20
C ILE A 14 -1.89 -10.85 6.88
N VAL A 15 -1.15 -9.75 6.68
CA VAL A 15 -1.55 -8.44 7.20
C VAL A 15 -2.17 -7.58 6.13
N GLY A 16 -1.88 -7.83 4.85
CA GLY A 16 -2.49 -7.08 3.79
C GLY A 16 -1.86 -7.33 2.44
N TYR A 17 -2.18 -6.47 1.50
CA TYR A 17 -1.76 -6.64 0.10
C TYR A 17 -1.30 -5.31 -0.48
N LEU A 18 -0.32 -5.39 -1.36
CA LEU A 18 0.10 -4.27 -2.18
C LEU A 18 -0.24 -4.61 -3.62
N ASP A 19 -1.18 -3.87 -4.20
CA ASP A 19 -1.57 -4.06 -5.60
C ASP A 19 -0.76 -3.10 -6.45
N HIS A 20 0.19 -3.64 -7.22
CA HIS A 20 1.07 -2.86 -8.08
C HIS A 20 0.39 -2.59 -9.41
N GLU A 21 0.16 -1.32 -9.71
CA GLU A 21 -0.47 -0.91 -10.95
C GLU A 21 0.56 -0.80 -12.06
N SER A 22 0.10 -0.85 -13.30
CA SER A 22 1.00 -0.78 -14.45
C SER A 22 1.71 0.57 -14.59
N ASN A 23 1.13 1.63 -14.03
CA ASN A 23 1.72 2.97 -14.08
C ASN A 23 2.70 3.25 -12.94
N GLY A 24 2.94 2.25 -12.09
CA GLY A 24 3.86 2.40 -10.97
C GLY A 24 3.20 2.73 -9.64
N ASP A 25 1.90 2.99 -9.64
CA ASP A 25 1.17 3.23 -8.40
C ASP A 25 1.01 1.92 -7.63
N ILE A 26 0.87 2.03 -6.32
CA ILE A 26 0.64 0.87 -5.45
C ILE A 26 -0.56 1.16 -4.58
N THR A 27 -1.59 0.32 -4.67
CA THR A 27 -2.76 0.42 -3.79
C THR A 27 -2.55 -0.50 -2.61
N VAL A 28 -2.71 0.02 -1.40
CA VAL A 28 -2.49 -0.74 -0.16
C VAL A 28 -3.84 -1.15 0.40
N LYS A 29 -3.99 -2.45 0.67
CA LYS A 29 -5.21 -3.01 1.24
C LYS A 29 -4.88 -3.82 2.47
N ASN A 30 -5.80 -3.84 3.45
CA ASN A 30 -5.62 -4.69 4.61
C ASN A 30 -6.01 -6.14 4.26
N PHE A 31 -5.94 -7.05 5.24
CA PHE A 31 -6.20 -8.46 4.98
C PHE A 31 -7.65 -8.73 4.55
N SER A 32 -8.58 -7.86 4.88
CA SER A 32 -9.97 -8.02 4.48
C SER A 32 -10.28 -7.35 3.13
N GLY A 33 -9.30 -6.70 2.53
CA GLY A 33 -9.45 -6.08 1.22
C GLY A 33 -9.85 -4.62 1.25
N THR A 34 -9.92 -4.01 2.44
CA THR A 34 -10.24 -2.60 2.56
C THR A 34 -9.03 -1.76 2.15
N ILE A 35 -9.24 -0.75 1.30
CA ILE A 35 -8.15 0.12 0.85
C ILE A 35 -7.74 1.04 2.00
N LEU A 36 -6.45 1.02 2.32
CA LEU A 36 -5.89 1.86 3.38
C LEU A 36 -5.26 3.14 2.84
N GLY A 37 -4.83 3.10 1.58
CA GLY A 37 -4.19 4.24 0.94
C GLY A 37 -3.45 3.77 -0.29
N LYS A 38 -2.56 4.61 -0.79
CA LYS A 38 -1.79 4.24 -1.97
C LYS A 38 -0.52 5.07 -2.09
N TYR A 39 0.43 4.50 -2.83
CA TYR A 39 1.62 5.22 -3.27
C TYR A 39 1.38 5.69 -4.70
N GLU A 40 1.60 6.96 -4.94
CA GLU A 40 1.43 7.58 -6.25
C GLU A 40 2.80 7.85 -6.86
N ALA A 41 3.13 7.11 -7.92
CA ALA A 41 4.45 7.25 -8.55
C ALA A 41 4.66 8.63 -9.15
N ARG A 42 3.59 9.21 -9.68
CA ARG A 42 3.68 10.52 -10.33
C ARG A 42 4.22 11.59 -9.39
N SER A 43 3.74 11.61 -8.15
CA SER A 43 4.15 12.61 -7.17
C SER A 43 5.19 12.08 -6.20
N ASP A 44 5.54 10.80 -6.32
CA ASP A 44 6.47 10.12 -5.42
C ASP A 44 6.06 10.32 -3.96
N SER A 45 4.79 10.04 -3.69
CA SER A 45 4.24 10.25 -2.34
C SER A 45 3.30 9.12 -1.97
N THR A 46 3.24 8.82 -0.68
CA THR A 46 2.34 7.81 -0.12
C THR A 46 1.22 8.53 0.61
N LYS A 47 -0.02 8.22 0.24
CA LYS A 47 -1.20 8.90 0.72
C LYS A 47 -2.12 7.94 1.47
N ASP A 48 -2.94 8.50 2.36
CA ASP A 48 -3.95 7.70 3.04
C ASP A 48 -5.18 7.55 2.14
N PHE A 49 -6.21 6.89 2.69
CA PHE A 49 -7.45 6.63 1.95
C PHE A 49 -8.13 7.92 1.46
N TYR A 50 -7.94 9.01 2.21
CA TYR A 50 -8.57 10.30 1.88
C TYR A 50 -7.72 11.15 0.95
N GLY A 51 -6.56 10.64 0.53
CA GLY A 51 -5.69 11.37 -0.38
C GLY A 51 -4.70 12.31 0.31
N LYS A 52 -4.64 12.26 1.63
CA LYS A 52 -3.69 13.08 2.38
C LYS A 52 -2.30 12.47 2.31
N ILE A 53 -1.30 13.27 1.96
CA ILE A 53 0.08 12.80 1.88
C ILE A 53 0.60 12.52 3.29
N LEU A 54 1.02 11.26 3.51
CA LEU A 54 1.59 10.86 4.79
C LEU A 54 3.11 10.80 4.73
N TYR A 55 3.65 10.39 3.58
CA TYR A 55 5.09 10.25 3.40
C TYR A 55 5.46 10.64 1.98
N TYR A 56 6.68 11.10 1.80
CA TYR A 56 7.26 11.25 0.47
C TYR A 56 8.09 10.01 0.19
N GLY A 57 8.09 9.57 -1.07
CA GLY A 57 8.73 8.34 -1.45
C GLY A 57 7.79 7.15 -1.29
N ASN A 58 8.29 5.98 -1.64
CA ASN A 58 7.50 4.75 -1.60
C ASN A 58 7.50 4.15 -0.20
N MET A 59 6.51 4.52 0.59
CA MET A 59 6.33 3.99 1.95
C MET A 59 5.05 3.18 2.04
N ALA A 60 4.62 2.59 0.91
CA ALA A 60 3.37 1.84 0.88
C ALA A 60 3.26 0.78 1.99
N PRO A 61 4.30 -0.04 2.25
CA PRO A 61 4.18 -1.04 3.32
C PRO A 61 3.95 -0.44 4.70
N ALA A 62 4.35 0.82 4.93
CA ALA A 62 4.16 1.44 6.24
C ALA A 62 2.68 1.59 6.58
N LEU A 63 1.80 1.67 5.58
CA LEU A 63 0.37 1.80 5.81
C LEU A 63 -0.21 0.55 6.48
N LEU A 64 0.46 -0.59 6.35
CA LEU A 64 0.01 -1.84 6.95
C LEU A 64 0.41 -1.96 8.42
N VAL A 65 1.42 -1.21 8.87
CA VAL A 65 1.85 -1.25 10.26
C VAL A 65 1.28 -0.10 11.07
N LEU A 66 0.74 0.92 10.41
CA LEU A 66 0.05 2.01 11.09
C LEU A 66 -1.32 1.53 11.52
N LYS A 67 -1.65 1.70 12.76
CA LYS A 67 -2.93 1.27 13.27
C LYS A 67 -3.71 2.42 13.82
#